data_fe3dcff816ae87fbc358bcc1847fadad
#
_entry.id   fe3dcff816ae87fbc358bcc1847fadad
#
_cell.length_a   1.000
_cell.length_b   1.000
_cell.length_c   1.000
_cell.angle_alpha   90.00
_cell.angle_beta   90.00
_cell.angle_gamma   90.00
#
_symmetry.space_group_name_H-M   'P 1'
#
loop_
_entity.id
_entity.type
_entity.pdbx_description
1 polymer ?
#
loop_
_entity_poly.entity_id
_entity_poly.type
_entity_poly.pdbx_seq_one_letter_code
_entity_poly.pdbx_strand_id
1 'polypeptide(L)'
;MKKEVWRDVILSSVAFLALMWVAFFWAQKYFPMEQDTSAVAKVEEKKVAYLTFDDGPSKHTQEILDILEAYHVKATFFVTGSNPEYYDLIQKEDALGHAIGIHTFSHDYGKIYSSEKAYFEDVDKTNALIEKQTGHKVNILRFPGGTSNTVSRKYSSGIMSTLASAVTKKGYAYYDWNASNGDGNCYVGSDTLINTALKEIRDKKEVMILMHDG
;
A
#
# COMPACT_ATOMS: atom_id res chain seq x y z
N MET A 1 58.29 53.14 31.11
CA MET A 1 57.30 53.37 30.03
C MET A 1 56.65 52.11 29.45
N LYS A 2 57.40 51.11 28.96
CA LYS A 2 56.74 49.93 28.34
C LYS A 2 55.91 49.04 29.30
N LYS A 3 56.26 48.91 30.55
CA LYS A 3 55.54 48.07 31.53
C LYS A 3 54.19 48.64 32.00
N GLU A 4 54.04 49.95 32.05
CA GLU A 4 52.77 50.57 32.44
C GLU A 4 51.75 50.50 31.34
N VAL A 5 52.14 50.70 30.09
CA VAL A 5 51.22 50.55 28.94
C VAL A 5 50.61 49.16 28.86
N TRP A 6 51.42 48.11 29.09
CA TRP A 6 50.90 46.74 29.09
C TRP A 6 49.94 46.44 30.27
N ARG A 7 50.23 47.02 31.44
CA ARG A 7 49.34 46.89 32.61
C ARG A 7 47.96 47.50 32.31
N ASP A 8 47.92 48.68 31.71
CA ASP A 8 46.67 49.36 31.43
C ASP A 8 45.87 48.70 30.29
N VAL A 9 46.57 48.10 29.29
CA VAL A 9 45.94 47.29 28.27
C VAL A 9 45.34 46.01 28.83
N ILE A 10 46.05 45.33 29.75
CA ILE A 10 45.50 44.12 30.42
C ILE A 10 44.31 44.47 31.31
N LEU A 11 44.41 45.54 32.10
CA LEU A 11 43.31 45.98 32.96
C LEU A 11 42.05 46.38 32.19
N SER A 12 42.20 47.05 31.03
CA SER A 12 41.10 47.42 30.17
C SER A 12 40.45 46.21 29.50
N SER A 13 41.27 45.22 29.13
CA SER A 13 40.75 43.97 28.55
C SER A 13 39.97 43.12 29.54
N VAL A 14 40.46 43.04 30.80
CA VAL A 14 39.76 42.33 31.88
C VAL A 14 38.44 43.03 32.23
N ALA A 15 38.47 44.37 32.34
CA ALA A 15 37.26 45.15 32.60
C ALA A 15 36.20 45.00 31.47
N PHE A 16 36.64 44.96 30.22
CA PHE A 16 35.76 44.75 29.07
C PHE A 16 35.12 43.35 29.07
N LEU A 17 35.90 42.30 29.39
CA LEU A 17 35.39 40.94 29.53
C LEU A 17 34.40 40.81 30.68
N ALA A 18 34.66 41.49 31.82
CA ALA A 18 33.74 41.50 32.95
C ALA A 18 32.41 42.20 32.61
N LEU A 19 32.46 43.30 31.87
CA LEU A 19 31.24 43.97 31.37
C LEU A 19 30.45 43.13 30.39
N MET A 20 31.12 42.44 29.50
CA MET A 20 30.49 41.47 28.57
C MET A 20 29.79 40.34 29.33
N TRP A 21 30.42 39.81 30.38
CA TRP A 21 29.85 38.78 31.24
C TRP A 21 28.61 39.29 31.99
N VAL A 22 28.67 40.48 32.57
CA VAL A 22 27.52 41.09 33.24
C VAL A 22 26.39 41.35 32.24
N ALA A 23 26.71 41.87 31.07
CA ALA A 23 25.70 42.09 30.01
C ALA A 23 25.06 40.78 29.54
N PHE A 24 25.85 39.70 29.44
CA PHE A 24 25.34 38.38 29.07
C PHE A 24 24.39 37.80 30.15
N PHE A 25 24.75 37.91 31.44
CA PHE A 25 23.85 37.49 32.52
C PHE A 25 22.61 38.36 32.64
N TRP A 26 22.71 39.66 32.37
CA TRP A 26 21.57 40.57 32.31
C TRP A 26 20.65 40.22 31.14
N ALA A 27 21.22 39.94 29.98
CA ALA A 27 20.46 39.52 28.81
C ALA A 27 19.70 38.21 29.07
N GLN A 28 20.33 37.22 29.71
CA GLN A 28 19.63 35.97 30.06
C GLN A 28 18.49 36.17 31.09
N LYS A 29 18.65 37.12 32.01
CA LYS A 29 17.64 37.38 33.04
C LYS A 29 16.43 38.17 32.52
N TYR A 30 16.64 39.09 31.61
CA TYR A 30 15.60 40.01 31.13
C TYR A 30 15.10 39.70 29.70
N PHE A 31 15.89 38.92 28.94
CA PHE A 31 15.51 38.34 27.68
C PHE A 31 15.80 36.83 27.77
N PRO A 32 15.00 36.06 28.54
CA PRO A 32 15.10 34.63 28.42
C PRO A 32 14.90 34.28 26.96
N MET A 33 15.92 33.70 26.34
CA MET A 33 15.67 32.99 25.06
C MET A 33 14.64 31.92 25.44
N GLU A 34 13.39 32.17 25.18
CA GLU A 34 12.42 31.12 25.07
C GLU A 34 13.07 30.11 24.11
N GLN A 35 13.59 29.02 24.68
CA GLN A 35 13.77 27.83 23.88
C GLN A 35 12.34 27.53 23.43
N ASP A 36 12.04 27.97 22.21
CA ASP A 36 10.92 27.43 21.46
C ASP A 36 11.19 25.93 21.33
N THR A 37 10.89 25.23 22.41
CA THR A 37 10.52 23.82 22.32
C THR A 37 9.17 23.86 21.63
N SER A 38 9.18 24.35 20.38
CA SER A 38 8.12 24.03 19.44
C SER A 38 7.99 22.54 19.56
N ALA A 39 6.92 22.12 20.22
CA ALA A 39 6.55 20.74 20.32
C ALA A 39 6.75 20.21 18.90
N VAL A 40 7.74 19.35 18.73
CA VAL A 40 7.87 18.57 17.49
C VAL A 40 6.51 17.94 17.38
N ALA A 41 5.66 18.56 16.57
CA ALA A 41 4.33 18.06 16.33
C ALA A 41 4.57 16.61 15.95
N LYS A 42 4.13 15.71 16.84
CA LYS A 42 4.25 14.27 16.59
C LYS A 42 3.55 14.10 15.27
N VAL A 43 4.31 13.95 14.21
CA VAL A 43 3.77 13.66 12.88
C VAL A 43 3.01 12.37 13.10
N GLU A 44 1.68 12.47 13.19
CA GLU A 44 0.83 11.29 13.23
C GLU A 44 1.14 10.56 11.94
N GLU A 45 1.88 9.47 12.05
CA GLU A 45 2.19 8.63 10.91
C GLU A 45 0.87 8.12 10.34
N LYS A 46 0.52 8.65 9.17
CA LYS A 46 -0.71 8.31 8.48
C LYS A 46 -0.70 6.81 8.15
N LYS A 47 -1.64 6.08 8.74
CA LYS A 47 -1.87 4.67 8.37
C LYS A 47 -2.62 4.63 7.04
N VAL A 48 -2.19 3.74 6.15
CA VAL A 48 -2.77 3.55 4.82
C VAL A 48 -3.26 2.10 4.68
N ALA A 49 -4.50 1.94 4.20
CA ALA A 49 -5.06 0.63 3.86
C ALA A 49 -5.48 0.62 2.39
N TYR A 50 -4.95 -0.35 1.65
CA TYR A 50 -5.38 -0.69 0.30
C TYR A 50 -6.40 -1.82 0.40
N LEU A 51 -7.66 -1.53 0.09
CA LEU A 51 -8.72 -2.53 0.01
C LEU A 51 -8.61 -3.24 -1.33
N THR A 52 -8.50 -4.55 -1.33
CA THR A 52 -8.41 -5.33 -2.56
C THR A 52 -9.37 -6.50 -2.56
N PHE A 53 -10.03 -6.73 -3.69
CA PHE A 53 -10.99 -7.80 -3.91
C PHE A 53 -10.54 -8.67 -5.07
N ASP A 54 -10.54 -9.98 -4.85
CA ASP A 54 -10.14 -10.98 -5.85
C ASP A 54 -11.37 -11.78 -6.31
N ASP A 55 -11.24 -12.45 -7.47
CA ASP A 55 -12.18 -13.41 -8.05
C ASP A 55 -13.44 -12.84 -8.72
N GLY A 56 -13.73 -11.57 -8.52
CA GLY A 56 -14.87 -10.91 -9.16
C GLY A 56 -14.76 -10.74 -10.70
N PRO A 57 -15.76 -10.12 -11.34
CA PRO A 57 -17.02 -9.67 -10.71
C PRO A 57 -17.98 -10.82 -10.39
N SER A 58 -18.88 -10.61 -9.44
CA SER A 58 -19.94 -11.54 -9.08
C SER A 58 -21.23 -10.83 -8.66
N LYS A 59 -22.20 -11.59 -8.20
CA LYS A 59 -23.45 -11.06 -7.61
C LYS A 59 -23.24 -10.15 -6.41
N HIS A 60 -22.08 -10.24 -5.76
CA HIS A 60 -21.73 -9.45 -4.57
C HIS A 60 -21.04 -8.12 -4.92
N THR A 61 -20.43 -8.02 -6.09
CA THR A 61 -19.65 -6.85 -6.52
C THR A 61 -20.46 -5.56 -6.48
N GLN A 62 -21.74 -5.59 -6.90
CA GLN A 62 -22.58 -4.39 -6.87
C GLN A 62 -22.79 -3.85 -5.44
N GLU A 63 -23.06 -4.70 -4.45
CA GLU A 63 -23.25 -4.29 -3.06
C GLU A 63 -21.95 -3.72 -2.48
N ILE A 64 -20.79 -4.30 -2.83
CA ILE A 64 -19.48 -3.78 -2.42
C ILE A 64 -19.24 -2.39 -3.02
N LEU A 65 -19.55 -2.18 -4.29
CA LEU A 65 -19.42 -0.87 -4.93
C LEU A 65 -20.30 0.19 -4.25
N ASP A 66 -21.54 -0.15 -3.90
CA ASP A 66 -22.47 0.75 -3.21
C ASP A 66 -21.94 1.13 -1.81
N ILE A 67 -21.34 0.19 -1.10
CA ILE A 67 -20.69 0.44 0.21
C ILE A 67 -19.46 1.35 0.03
N LEU A 68 -18.58 1.05 -0.91
CA LEU A 68 -17.37 1.85 -1.15
C LEU A 68 -17.73 3.29 -1.54
N GLU A 69 -18.78 3.49 -2.32
CA GLU A 69 -19.28 4.80 -2.69
C GLU A 69 -19.84 5.55 -1.48
N ALA A 70 -20.65 4.90 -0.64
CA ALA A 70 -21.22 5.49 0.56
C ALA A 70 -20.15 5.98 1.56
N TYR A 71 -19.02 5.30 1.63
CA TYR A 71 -17.87 5.68 2.46
C TYR A 71 -16.84 6.56 1.74
N HIS A 72 -17.05 6.88 0.46
CA HIS A 72 -16.11 7.67 -0.38
C HIS A 72 -14.70 7.09 -0.43
N VAL A 73 -14.57 5.78 -0.45
CA VAL A 73 -13.29 5.08 -0.53
C VAL A 73 -13.13 4.36 -1.85
N LYS A 74 -11.87 4.17 -2.27
CA LYS A 74 -11.55 3.42 -3.49
C LYS A 74 -10.89 2.09 -3.13
N ALA A 75 -11.02 1.12 -4.03
CA ALA A 75 -10.45 -0.21 -3.89
C ALA A 75 -9.76 -0.63 -5.19
N THR A 76 -9.11 -1.78 -5.14
CA THR A 76 -8.60 -2.47 -6.33
C THR A 76 -9.35 -3.80 -6.49
N PHE A 77 -9.87 -4.05 -7.68
CA PHE A 77 -10.51 -5.31 -8.03
C PHE A 77 -9.61 -6.11 -8.97
N PHE A 78 -9.18 -7.29 -8.55
CA PHE A 78 -8.43 -8.22 -9.38
C PHE A 78 -9.41 -9.22 -10.00
N VAL A 79 -9.81 -8.91 -11.23
CA VAL A 79 -10.94 -9.57 -11.90
C VAL A 79 -10.54 -10.84 -12.64
N THR A 80 -11.51 -11.75 -12.78
CA THR A 80 -11.43 -13.00 -13.54
C THR A 80 -12.42 -13.01 -14.70
N GLY A 81 -12.38 -14.08 -15.48
CA GLY A 81 -13.38 -14.37 -16.53
C GLY A 81 -14.46 -15.37 -16.10
N SER A 82 -14.62 -15.62 -14.81
CA SER A 82 -15.44 -16.74 -14.30
C SER A 82 -16.95 -16.53 -14.47
N ASN A 83 -17.42 -15.27 -14.39
CA ASN A 83 -18.86 -14.96 -14.31
C ASN A 83 -19.29 -13.99 -15.43
N PRO A 84 -19.54 -14.48 -16.66
CA PRO A 84 -19.85 -13.62 -17.80
C PRO A 84 -21.08 -12.72 -17.62
N GLU A 85 -22.02 -13.12 -16.79
CA GLU A 85 -23.25 -12.37 -16.50
C GLU A 85 -23.01 -11.08 -15.72
N TYR A 86 -21.82 -10.89 -15.14
CA TYR A 86 -21.45 -9.71 -14.34
C TYR A 86 -20.34 -8.85 -14.98
N TYR A 87 -19.93 -9.13 -16.21
CA TYR A 87 -18.82 -8.40 -16.86
C TYR A 87 -19.04 -6.90 -16.98
N ASP A 88 -20.29 -6.44 -17.04
CA ASP A 88 -20.65 -5.01 -17.06
C ASP A 88 -20.25 -4.30 -15.76
N LEU A 89 -20.09 -5.02 -14.65
CA LEU A 89 -19.63 -4.45 -13.40
C LEU A 89 -18.17 -4.01 -13.48
N ILE A 90 -17.32 -4.62 -14.32
CA ILE A 90 -15.93 -4.16 -14.55
C ILE A 90 -15.93 -2.71 -15.10
N GLN A 91 -16.85 -2.39 -16.01
CA GLN A 91 -17.01 -1.02 -16.48
C GLN A 91 -17.44 -0.08 -15.36
N LYS A 92 -18.32 -0.55 -14.46
CA LYS A 92 -18.81 0.24 -13.33
C LYS A 92 -17.72 0.48 -12.29
N GLU A 93 -16.91 -0.53 -11.97
CA GLU A 93 -15.73 -0.42 -11.09
C GLU A 93 -14.79 0.69 -11.60
N ASP A 94 -14.45 0.66 -12.90
CA ASP A 94 -13.58 1.65 -13.54
C ASP A 94 -14.21 3.06 -13.53
N ALA A 95 -15.47 3.18 -13.93
CA ALA A 95 -16.20 4.45 -13.99
C ALA A 95 -16.34 5.12 -12.60
N LEU A 96 -16.43 4.33 -11.54
CA LEU A 96 -16.41 4.81 -10.16
C LEU A 96 -15.01 5.14 -9.66
N GLY A 97 -13.96 4.95 -10.47
CA GLY A 97 -12.57 5.31 -10.17
C GLY A 97 -11.87 4.31 -9.22
N HIS A 98 -12.30 3.06 -9.23
CA HIS A 98 -11.55 1.96 -8.63
C HIS A 98 -10.42 1.52 -9.57
N ALA A 99 -9.38 0.90 -9.03
CA ALA A 99 -8.34 0.29 -9.84
C ALA A 99 -8.77 -1.13 -10.27
N ILE A 100 -8.49 -1.47 -11.53
CA ILE A 100 -8.75 -2.81 -12.06
C ILE A 100 -7.41 -3.52 -12.26
N GLY A 101 -7.32 -4.75 -11.79
CA GLY A 101 -6.17 -5.63 -11.98
C GLY A 101 -6.59 -6.99 -12.57
N ILE A 102 -5.61 -7.76 -12.97
CA ILE A 102 -5.79 -9.09 -13.58
C ILE A 102 -5.63 -10.16 -12.51
N HIS A 103 -6.62 -11.09 -12.40
CA HIS A 103 -6.51 -12.29 -11.54
C HIS A 103 -6.55 -13.59 -12.34
N THR A 104 -6.07 -13.56 -13.59
CA THR A 104 -6.21 -14.59 -14.62
C THR A 104 -7.66 -14.76 -15.12
N PHE A 105 -7.85 -15.37 -16.28
CA PHE A 105 -9.20 -15.54 -16.86
C PHE A 105 -9.94 -16.73 -16.27
N SER A 106 -9.26 -17.86 -16.14
CA SER A 106 -9.90 -19.13 -15.76
C SER A 106 -9.83 -19.44 -14.28
N HIS A 107 -8.91 -18.79 -13.54
CA HIS A 107 -8.56 -19.12 -12.15
C HIS A 107 -8.28 -20.64 -11.93
N ASP A 108 -7.98 -21.37 -13.00
CA ASP A 108 -7.67 -22.81 -12.96
C ASP A 108 -6.17 -23.02 -12.76
N TYR A 109 -5.78 -23.40 -11.57
CA TYR A 109 -4.38 -23.62 -11.18
C TYR A 109 -3.68 -24.66 -12.07
N GLY A 110 -4.41 -25.71 -12.51
CA GLY A 110 -3.86 -26.72 -13.38
C GLY A 110 -3.49 -26.19 -14.75
N LYS A 111 -4.27 -25.25 -15.24
CA LYS A 111 -4.05 -24.59 -16.51
C LYS A 111 -3.00 -23.47 -16.39
N ILE A 112 -3.25 -22.48 -15.52
CA ILE A 112 -2.42 -21.27 -15.45
C ILE A 112 -0.99 -21.56 -14.98
N TYR A 113 -0.78 -22.56 -14.13
CA TYR A 113 0.55 -22.94 -13.60
C TYR A 113 1.20 -24.11 -14.32
N SER A 114 0.63 -24.56 -15.44
CA SER A 114 1.25 -25.62 -16.26
C SER A 114 2.50 -25.13 -17.00
N SER A 115 2.52 -23.88 -17.44
CA SER A 115 3.66 -23.25 -18.12
C SER A 115 3.55 -21.74 -18.15
N GLU A 116 4.67 -21.03 -18.40
CA GLU A 116 4.68 -19.58 -18.62
C GLU A 116 3.72 -19.17 -19.77
N LYS A 117 3.74 -19.93 -20.87
CA LYS A 117 2.85 -19.66 -22.02
C LYS A 117 1.38 -19.73 -21.62
N ALA A 118 0.95 -20.79 -20.91
CA ALA A 118 -0.44 -20.96 -20.49
C ALA A 118 -0.87 -19.82 -19.53
N TYR A 119 0.01 -19.39 -18.66
CA TYR A 119 -0.25 -18.27 -17.75
C TYR A 119 -0.52 -16.98 -18.53
N PHE A 120 0.36 -16.62 -19.48
CA PHE A 120 0.18 -15.37 -20.24
C PHE A 120 -1.00 -15.43 -21.21
N GLU A 121 -1.34 -16.57 -21.78
CA GLU A 121 -2.57 -16.73 -22.58
C GLU A 121 -3.83 -16.43 -21.73
N ASP A 122 -3.81 -16.76 -20.47
CA ASP A 122 -4.91 -16.52 -19.53
C ASP A 122 -4.94 -15.05 -19.07
N VAL A 123 -3.77 -14.47 -18.78
CA VAL A 123 -3.60 -13.03 -18.50
C VAL A 123 -4.07 -12.17 -19.67
N ASP A 124 -3.66 -12.51 -20.89
CA ASP A 124 -4.03 -11.75 -22.09
C ASP A 124 -5.55 -11.78 -22.34
N LYS A 125 -6.22 -12.91 -22.05
CA LYS A 125 -7.69 -13.00 -22.13
C LYS A 125 -8.38 -12.10 -21.13
N THR A 126 -7.87 -12.03 -19.89
CA THR A 126 -8.43 -11.13 -18.87
C THR A 126 -8.22 -9.68 -19.28
N ASN A 127 -7.03 -9.34 -19.78
CA ASN A 127 -6.74 -7.98 -20.19
C ASN A 127 -7.58 -7.56 -21.42
N ALA A 128 -7.86 -8.48 -22.34
CA ALA A 128 -8.79 -8.23 -23.44
C ALA A 128 -10.25 -8.05 -22.97
N LEU A 129 -10.68 -8.78 -21.94
CA LEU A 129 -11.97 -8.56 -21.29
C LEU A 129 -12.03 -7.17 -20.65
N ILE A 130 -11.02 -6.79 -19.86
CA ILE A 130 -10.96 -5.47 -19.22
C ILE A 130 -10.99 -4.37 -20.29
N GLU A 131 -10.16 -4.47 -21.33
CA GLU A 131 -10.14 -3.50 -22.44
C GLU A 131 -11.50 -3.37 -23.14
N LYS A 132 -12.21 -4.48 -23.34
CA LYS A 132 -13.56 -4.47 -23.89
C LYS A 132 -14.56 -3.71 -23.03
N GLN A 133 -14.45 -3.81 -21.71
CA GLN A 133 -15.39 -3.20 -20.75
C GLN A 133 -15.04 -1.74 -20.42
N THR A 134 -13.74 -1.42 -20.34
CA THR A 134 -13.27 -0.10 -19.85
C THR A 134 -12.70 0.79 -20.96
N GLY A 135 -12.36 0.22 -22.11
CA GLY A 135 -11.69 0.92 -23.22
C GLY A 135 -10.17 0.99 -23.09
N HIS A 136 -9.58 0.46 -22.03
CA HIS A 136 -8.12 0.46 -21.83
C HIS A 136 -7.62 -0.84 -21.21
N LYS A 137 -6.33 -1.14 -21.43
CA LYS A 137 -5.62 -2.25 -20.80
C LYS A 137 -5.03 -1.83 -19.47
N VAL A 138 -4.81 -2.83 -18.60
CA VAL A 138 -4.17 -2.65 -17.31
C VAL A 138 -2.83 -3.38 -17.23
N ASN A 139 -1.96 -2.96 -16.33
CA ASN A 139 -0.63 -3.54 -16.15
C ASN A 139 -0.37 -3.99 -14.71
N ILE A 140 -1.41 -4.12 -13.89
CA ILE A 140 -1.32 -4.67 -12.55
C ILE A 140 -2.00 -6.03 -12.50
N LEU A 141 -1.44 -6.95 -11.73
CA LEU A 141 -2.00 -8.29 -11.57
C LEU A 141 -1.75 -8.84 -10.14
N ARG A 142 -2.56 -9.85 -9.80
CA ARG A 142 -2.33 -10.70 -8.64
C ARG A 142 -2.36 -12.15 -9.06
N PHE A 143 -1.38 -12.92 -8.59
CA PHE A 143 -1.35 -14.35 -8.85
C PHE A 143 -2.40 -15.07 -8.01
N PRO A 144 -3.21 -15.99 -8.58
CA PRO A 144 -4.05 -16.88 -7.80
C PRO A 144 -3.26 -17.60 -6.70
N GLY A 145 -3.65 -17.37 -5.43
CA GLY A 145 -2.95 -17.87 -4.25
C GLY A 145 -1.65 -17.15 -3.88
N GLY A 146 -1.31 -16.03 -4.56
CA GLY A 146 -0.13 -15.22 -4.31
C GLY A 146 1.18 -15.83 -4.81
N THR A 147 2.26 -15.06 -4.73
CA THR A 147 3.60 -15.51 -5.20
C THR A 147 4.19 -16.62 -4.34
N SER A 148 3.77 -16.74 -3.09
CA SER A 148 4.25 -17.75 -2.14
C SER A 148 3.46 -19.07 -2.17
N ASN A 149 2.45 -19.20 -3.05
CA ASN A 149 1.64 -20.41 -3.10
C ASN A 149 2.47 -21.65 -3.43
N THR A 150 2.15 -22.76 -2.79
CA THR A 150 2.83 -24.03 -3.00
C THR A 150 2.04 -24.99 -3.91
N VAL A 151 0.78 -24.66 -4.20
CA VAL A 151 -0.11 -25.51 -5.03
C VAL A 151 0.39 -25.58 -6.46
N SER A 152 0.94 -24.49 -6.99
CA SER A 152 1.52 -24.42 -8.33
C SER A 152 2.62 -25.46 -8.59
N ARG A 153 3.34 -25.89 -7.54
CA ARG A 153 4.38 -26.91 -7.65
C ARG A 153 3.87 -28.27 -8.12
N LYS A 154 2.59 -28.56 -7.91
CA LYS A 154 1.94 -29.79 -8.39
C LYS A 154 1.86 -29.85 -9.92
N TYR A 155 1.88 -28.69 -10.58
CA TYR A 155 1.75 -28.58 -12.03
C TYR A 155 3.08 -28.31 -12.71
N SER A 156 3.90 -27.44 -12.13
CA SER A 156 5.25 -27.16 -12.65
C SER A 156 6.16 -26.69 -11.53
N SER A 157 7.25 -27.42 -11.29
CA SER A 157 8.22 -27.05 -10.24
C SER A 157 8.92 -25.74 -10.58
N GLY A 158 8.97 -24.80 -9.63
CA GLY A 158 9.64 -23.51 -9.79
C GLY A 158 8.86 -22.49 -10.62
N ILE A 159 7.65 -22.80 -11.09
CA ILE A 159 6.87 -21.95 -11.98
C ILE A 159 6.65 -20.53 -11.40
N MET A 160 6.41 -20.37 -10.11
CA MET A 160 6.16 -19.07 -9.50
C MET A 160 7.36 -18.13 -9.63
N SER A 161 8.59 -18.64 -9.43
CA SER A 161 9.81 -17.82 -9.61
C SER A 161 9.99 -17.41 -11.07
N THR A 162 9.67 -18.29 -12.01
CA THR A 162 9.68 -18.01 -13.44
C THR A 162 8.67 -16.92 -13.78
N LEU A 163 7.42 -17.08 -13.33
CA LEU A 163 6.34 -16.15 -13.62
C LEU A 163 6.57 -14.78 -12.98
N ALA A 164 7.03 -14.70 -11.73
CA ALA A 164 7.33 -13.43 -11.07
C ALA A 164 8.36 -12.59 -11.86
N SER A 165 9.40 -13.26 -12.39
CA SER A 165 10.36 -12.60 -13.27
C SER A 165 9.78 -12.24 -14.63
N ALA A 166 8.99 -13.12 -15.23
CA ALA A 166 8.43 -12.94 -16.56
C ALA A 166 7.39 -11.82 -16.63
N VAL A 167 6.49 -11.72 -15.63
CA VAL A 167 5.47 -10.66 -15.59
C VAL A 167 6.13 -9.27 -15.48
N THR A 168 7.17 -9.13 -14.65
CA THR A 168 7.91 -7.88 -14.52
C THR A 168 8.61 -7.50 -15.84
N LYS A 169 9.24 -8.46 -16.53
CA LYS A 169 9.87 -8.25 -17.83
C LYS A 169 8.87 -7.81 -18.91
N LYS A 170 7.62 -8.24 -18.80
CA LYS A 170 6.53 -7.84 -19.72
C LYS A 170 5.87 -6.51 -19.34
N GLY A 171 6.34 -5.83 -18.28
CA GLY A 171 5.84 -4.53 -17.86
C GLY A 171 4.65 -4.59 -16.91
N TYR A 172 4.31 -5.76 -16.36
CA TYR A 172 3.31 -5.88 -15.31
C TYR A 172 3.93 -5.67 -13.93
N ALA A 173 3.19 -5.01 -13.03
CA ALA A 173 3.42 -5.04 -11.59
C ALA A 173 2.49 -6.07 -10.95
N TYR A 174 3.00 -6.86 -10.01
CA TYR A 174 2.17 -7.80 -9.26
C TYR A 174 2.12 -7.44 -7.78
N TYR A 175 0.99 -7.78 -7.13
CA TYR A 175 0.73 -7.42 -5.75
C TYR A 175 0.21 -8.62 -4.98
N ASP A 176 0.92 -8.98 -3.91
CA ASP A 176 0.42 -9.87 -2.87
C ASP A 176 -0.31 -9.04 -1.80
N TRP A 177 -0.50 -9.60 -0.63
CA TRP A 177 -1.15 -8.94 0.51
C TRP A 177 -0.35 -9.16 1.78
N ASN A 178 -0.58 -8.33 2.78
CA ASN A 178 0.00 -8.48 4.09
C ASN A 178 -1.04 -8.53 5.21
N ALA A 179 -2.33 -8.50 4.86
CA ALA A 179 -3.46 -8.71 5.75
C ALA A 179 -4.59 -9.43 4.99
N SER A 180 -5.47 -10.14 5.68
CA SER A 180 -6.66 -10.79 5.10
C SER A 180 -7.79 -10.75 6.13
N ASN A 181 -9.04 -10.69 5.66
CA ASN A 181 -10.22 -10.88 6.52
C ASN A 181 -10.55 -12.37 6.76
N GLY A 182 -9.97 -13.30 5.97
CA GLY A 182 -10.18 -14.73 6.08
C GLY A 182 -11.42 -15.26 5.35
N ASP A 183 -12.00 -14.47 4.43
CA ASP A 183 -13.23 -14.82 3.68
C ASP A 183 -13.03 -15.91 2.60
N GLY A 184 -11.81 -16.28 2.28
CA GLY A 184 -11.53 -17.47 1.45
C GLY A 184 -12.05 -18.78 2.07
N ASN A 185 -12.60 -18.73 3.29
CA ASN A 185 -13.31 -19.82 3.93
C ASN A 185 -14.80 -19.45 4.09
N CYS A 186 -15.66 -20.00 3.24
CA CYS A 186 -17.09 -19.72 3.19
C CYS A 186 -17.91 -20.12 4.45
N TYR A 187 -17.29 -20.79 5.41
CA TYR A 187 -17.92 -21.20 6.67
C TYR A 187 -17.70 -20.22 7.83
N VAL A 188 -17.12 -19.06 7.57
CA VAL A 188 -16.78 -18.07 8.60
C VAL A 188 -17.85 -16.99 8.64
N GLY A 189 -18.39 -16.72 9.83
CA GLY A 189 -19.40 -15.68 10.02
C GLY A 189 -18.80 -14.26 9.98
N SER A 190 -19.64 -13.26 9.66
CA SER A 190 -19.25 -11.85 9.46
C SER A 190 -18.46 -11.26 10.63
N ASP A 191 -18.85 -11.50 11.86
CA ASP A 191 -18.15 -10.99 13.05
C ASP A 191 -16.70 -11.51 13.13
N THR A 192 -16.49 -12.76 12.72
CA THR A 192 -15.14 -13.35 12.69
C THR A 192 -14.30 -12.71 11.58
N LEU A 193 -14.89 -12.46 10.41
CA LEU A 193 -14.20 -11.79 9.30
C LEU A 193 -13.76 -10.37 9.70
N ILE A 194 -14.66 -9.60 10.32
CA ILE A 194 -14.39 -8.25 10.81
C ILE A 194 -13.27 -8.28 11.87
N ASN A 195 -13.37 -9.15 12.87
CA ASN A 195 -12.38 -9.25 13.93
C ASN A 195 -11.02 -9.71 13.40
N THR A 196 -10.99 -10.60 12.40
CA THR A 196 -9.76 -11.04 11.73
C THR A 196 -9.11 -9.87 11.01
N ALA A 197 -9.85 -9.13 10.18
CA ALA A 197 -9.34 -7.96 9.49
C ALA A 197 -8.78 -6.92 10.47
N LEU A 198 -9.54 -6.55 11.51
CA LEU A 198 -9.11 -5.57 12.51
C LEU A 198 -7.85 -6.00 13.27
N LYS A 199 -7.71 -7.29 13.57
CA LYS A 199 -6.52 -7.85 14.22
C LYS A 199 -5.30 -7.75 13.29
N GLU A 200 -5.47 -8.13 12.03
CA GLU A 200 -4.39 -8.16 11.03
C GLU A 200 -3.85 -6.76 10.69
N ILE A 201 -4.67 -5.71 10.77
CA ILE A 201 -4.26 -4.34 10.41
C ILE A 201 -3.72 -3.54 11.59
N ARG A 202 -3.99 -3.96 12.84
CA ARG A 202 -3.80 -3.16 14.07
C ARG A 202 -2.46 -2.47 14.16
N ASP A 203 -1.38 -3.22 13.96
CA ASP A 203 -0.02 -2.78 14.23
C ASP A 203 0.77 -2.45 12.95
N LYS A 204 0.07 -2.38 11.80
CA LYS A 204 0.67 -2.08 10.51
C LYS A 204 0.45 -0.61 10.15
N LYS A 205 1.45 0.01 9.55
CA LYS A 205 1.38 1.39 9.03
C LYS A 205 0.79 1.42 7.62
N GLU A 206 1.11 0.40 6.84
CA GLU A 206 0.65 0.22 5.47
C GLU A 206 0.17 -1.22 5.29
N VAL A 207 -1.06 -1.38 4.84
CA VAL A 207 -1.66 -2.69 4.63
C VAL A 207 -2.29 -2.79 3.26
N MET A 208 -2.13 -3.96 2.64
CA MET A 208 -2.92 -4.41 1.51
C MET A 208 -3.75 -5.59 1.98
N ILE A 209 -5.07 -5.43 2.00
CA ILE A 209 -6.00 -6.39 2.58
C ILE A 209 -6.58 -7.24 1.46
N LEU A 210 -6.38 -8.56 1.56
CA LEU A 210 -7.05 -9.53 0.70
C LEU A 210 -8.48 -9.77 1.19
N MET A 211 -9.41 -9.59 0.29
CA MET A 211 -10.82 -9.94 0.39
C MET A 211 -11.26 -10.53 -0.96
N HIS A 212 -12.45 -11.13 -1.02
CA HIS A 212 -12.98 -11.70 -2.25
C HIS A 212 -14.40 -11.17 -2.49
N ASP A 213 -14.71 -10.94 -3.77
CA ASP A 213 -16.06 -10.59 -4.27
C ASP A 213 -16.58 -11.61 -5.28
N GLY A 214 -15.82 -12.72 -5.46
CA GLY A 214 -16.13 -13.85 -6.32
C GLY A 214 -16.88 -14.99 -5.64
#